data_bd9d7f8120130b5da6061ccdc3d6b202
#
_entry.id   bd9d7f8120130b5da6061ccdc3d6b202
#
_cell.length_a   1.000
_cell.length_b   1.000
_cell.length_c   1.000
_cell.angle_alpha   90.00
_cell.angle_beta   90.00
_cell.angle_gamma   90.00
#
_symmetry.space_group_name_H-M   'P 1'
#
loop_
_entity.id
_entity.type
_entity.pdbx_description
1 polymer ?
#
loop_
_entity_poly.entity_id
_entity_poly.type
_entity_poly.pdbx_seq_one_letter_code
_entity_poly.pdbx_strand_id
1 'polypeptide(L)' 'MDSIDFVDHVKRSIEERKERIQETLMSGSLENMEMYKYLQGELNSLYYIDGEIKEYIKRQS' A
#
# COMPACT_ATOMS: atom_id res chain seq x y z
N MET A 1 13.38 -1.00 20.38
CA MET A 1 13.00 -1.41 19.03
C MET A 1 13.89 -0.72 18.02
N ASP A 2 14.47 -1.48 17.11
CA ASP A 2 15.33 -0.98 16.06
C ASP A 2 14.50 -0.27 15.00
N SER A 3 15.03 0.81 14.41
CA SER A 3 14.34 1.53 13.34
C SER A 3 14.13 0.64 12.10
N ILE A 4 15.02 -0.32 11.88
CA ILE A 4 14.86 -1.28 10.78
C ILE A 4 13.62 -2.14 10.98
N ASP A 5 13.37 -2.58 12.21
CA ASP A 5 12.19 -3.38 12.53
C ASP A 5 10.91 -2.59 12.28
N PHE A 6 10.91 -1.30 12.63
CA PHE A 6 9.76 -0.44 12.38
C PHE A 6 9.50 -0.29 10.89
N VAL A 7 10.54 -0.02 10.12
CA VAL A 7 10.41 0.13 8.67
C VAL A 7 9.90 -1.16 8.02
N ASP A 8 10.45 -2.30 8.42
CA ASP A 8 10.00 -3.58 7.89
C ASP A 8 8.55 -3.85 8.22
N HIS A 9 8.13 -3.51 9.44
CA HIS A 9 6.74 -3.67 9.83
C HIS A 9 5.81 -2.82 8.96
N VAL A 10 6.16 -1.56 8.76
CA VAL A 10 5.34 -0.65 7.95
C VAL A 10 5.28 -1.13 6.50
N LYS A 11 6.41 -1.52 5.94
CA LYS A 11 6.44 -2.02 4.56
C LYS A 11 5.56 -3.26 4.38
N ARG A 12 5.60 -4.17 5.33
CA ARG A 12 4.78 -5.38 5.29
C ARG A 12 3.30 -5.03 5.37
N SER A 13 2.95 -4.10 6.26
CA SER A 13 1.57 -3.66 6.40
C SER A 13 1.04 -3.04 5.11
N ILE A 14 1.87 -2.23 4.45
CA ILE A 14 1.50 -1.61 3.17
C ILE A 14 1.28 -2.69 2.11
N GLU A 15 2.18 -3.68 2.02
CA GLU A 15 2.05 -4.75 1.04
C GLU A 15 0.78 -5.57 1.27
N GLU A 16 0.48 -5.89 2.52
CA GLU A 16 -0.75 -6.64 2.84
C GLU A 16 -1.99 -5.85 2.46
N ARG A 17 -2.00 -4.56 2.73
CA ARG A 17 -3.15 -3.71 2.38
C ARG A 17 -3.31 -3.62 0.87
N LYS A 18 -2.21 -3.46 0.14
CA LYS A 18 -2.26 -3.42 -1.33
C LYS A 18 -2.84 -4.71 -1.89
N GLU A 19 -2.40 -5.85 -1.36
CA GLU A 19 -2.91 -7.14 -1.82
C GLU A 19 -4.40 -7.28 -1.60
N ARG A 20 -4.91 -6.86 -0.44
CA ARG A 20 -6.34 -6.92 -0.15
C ARG A 20 -7.14 -6.05 -1.09
N ILE A 21 -6.65 -4.84 -1.36
CA ILE A 21 -7.34 -3.94 -2.27
C ILE A 21 -7.35 -4.52 -3.68
N GLN A 22 -6.22 -5.04 -4.14
CA GLN A 22 -6.13 -5.65 -5.47
C GLN A 22 -7.07 -6.84 -5.59
N GLU A 23 -7.11 -7.69 -4.58
CA GLU A 23 -8.02 -8.84 -4.59
C GLU A 23 -9.47 -8.39 -4.68
N THR A 24 -9.84 -7.35 -3.93
CA THR A 24 -11.21 -6.83 -3.96
C THR A 24 -11.56 -6.26 -5.33
N LEU A 25 -10.63 -5.50 -5.93
CA LEU A 25 -10.86 -4.92 -7.25
C LEU A 25 -11.00 -6.00 -8.33
N MET A 26 -10.23 -7.07 -8.19
CA MET A 26 -10.21 -8.14 -9.19
C MET A 26 -11.33 -9.16 -9.02
N SER A 27 -11.93 -9.20 -7.84
CA SER A 27 -12.95 -10.22 -7.53
C SER A 27 -14.27 -9.98 -8.24
N GLY A 28 -14.51 -8.77 -8.73
CA GLY A 28 -15.79 -8.43 -9.36
C GLY A 28 -16.91 -8.23 -8.37
N SER A 29 -16.60 -8.19 -7.07
CA SER A 29 -17.63 -8.06 -6.04
C SER A 29 -18.07 -6.62 -5.80
N LEU A 30 -17.39 -5.65 -6.42
CA LEU A 30 -17.74 -4.24 -6.27
C LEU A 30 -18.91 -3.89 -7.17
N GLU A 31 -19.99 -3.41 -6.56
CA GLU A 31 -21.23 -3.15 -7.28
C GLU A 31 -21.39 -1.69 -7.68
N ASN A 32 -20.57 -0.77 -7.14
CA ASN A 32 -20.68 0.63 -7.53
C ASN A 32 -19.33 1.24 -7.84
N MET A 33 -19.38 2.23 -8.71
CA MET A 33 -18.19 2.91 -9.21
C MET A 33 -17.51 3.77 -8.14
N GLU A 34 -18.29 4.30 -7.20
CA GLU A 34 -17.73 5.13 -6.16
C GLU A 34 -16.78 4.33 -5.26
N MET A 35 -17.17 3.12 -4.90
CA MET A 35 -16.33 2.25 -4.11
C MET A 35 -15.08 1.84 -4.88
N TYR A 36 -15.23 1.57 -6.17
CA TYR A 36 -14.10 1.25 -7.03
C TYR A 36 -13.08 2.39 -7.05
N LYS A 37 -13.56 3.61 -7.26
CA LYS A 37 -12.68 4.77 -7.29
C LYS A 37 -12.02 5.04 -5.95
N TYR A 38 -12.75 4.81 -4.87
CA TYR A 38 -12.20 4.98 -3.52
C TYR A 38 -11.04 4.01 -3.29
N LEU A 39 -11.24 2.75 -3.60
CA LEU A 39 -10.20 1.73 -3.40
C LEU A 39 -9.01 1.96 -4.31
N GLN A 40 -9.26 2.41 -5.54
CA GLN A 40 -8.19 2.72 -6.46
C GLN A 40 -7.34 3.90 -5.97
N GLY A 41 -8.01 4.92 -5.41
CA GLY A 41 -7.31 6.05 -4.80
C GLY A 41 -6.47 5.63 -3.60
N GLU A 42 -7.02 4.74 -2.75
CA GLU A 42 -6.29 4.22 -1.62
C GLU A 42 -5.05 3.44 -2.08
N LEU A 43 -5.21 2.62 -3.11
CA LEU A 43 -4.10 1.86 -3.66
C LEU A 43 -3.00 2.77 -4.20
N ASN A 44 -3.39 3.82 -4.92
CA ASN A 44 -2.43 4.81 -5.43
C ASN A 44 -1.66 5.49 -4.31
N SER A 45 -2.36 5.83 -3.22
CA SER A 45 -1.72 6.43 -2.06
C SER A 45 -0.70 5.49 -1.41
N LEU A 46 -1.03 4.20 -1.35
CA LEU A 46 -0.12 3.21 -0.78
C LEU A 46 1.13 3.04 -1.65
N TYR A 47 0.97 3.07 -2.97
CA TYR A 47 2.12 3.04 -3.87
C TYR A 47 3.02 4.25 -3.67
N TYR A 48 2.41 5.41 -3.49
CA TYR A 48 3.17 6.64 -3.25
C TYR A 48 3.97 6.54 -1.97
N ILE A 49 3.33 6.12 -0.88
CA ILE A 49 4.00 6.00 0.42
C ILE A 49 5.11 4.96 0.36
N ASP A 50 4.85 3.84 -0.28
CA ASP A 50 5.85 2.79 -0.44
C ASP A 50 7.08 3.32 -1.18
N GLY A 51 6.85 4.11 -2.22
CA GLY A 51 7.94 4.74 -2.97
C GLY A 51 8.75 5.70 -2.12
N GLU A 52 8.08 6.48 -1.26
CA GLU A 52 8.77 7.40 -0.37
C GLU A 52 9.64 6.67 0.66
N ILE A 53 9.14 5.55 1.18
CA ILE A 53 9.90 4.74 2.12
C ILE A 53 11.16 4.18 1.44
N LYS A 54 11.01 3.66 0.23
CA LYS A 54 12.14 3.12 -0.52
C LYS A 54 13.17 4.19 -0.83
N GLU A 55 12.71 5.38 -1.19
CA GLU A 55 13.60 6.50 -1.46
C GLU A 55 14.37 6.92 -0.21
N TYR A 56 13.69 6.95 0.93
CA TYR A 56 14.32 7.28 2.19
C TYR A 56 15.43 6.28 2.54
N ILE A 57 15.12 5.00 2.42
CA ILE A 57 16.08 3.93 2.71
C ILE A 57 17.29 4.05 1.79
N LYS A 58 17.07 4.33 0.51
CA LYS A 58 18.13 4.47 -0.47
C LYS A 58 19.07 5.61 -0.11
N ARG A 59 18.53 6.72 0.40
CA ARG A 59 19.34 7.85 0.80
C ARG A 59 20.18 7.58 2.05
N GLN A 60 19.74 6.64 2.89
CA GLN A 60 20.45 6.29 4.11
C GLN A 60 21.57 5.29 3.88
N SER A 61 21.61 4.64 2.76
CA SER A 61 22.65 3.64 2.47
C SER A 61 23.85 4.23 1.65
#